data_64b77b5ed338553a298d7510bcbe0662
#
_entry.id   64b77b5ed338553a298d7510bcbe0662
#
_cell.length_a   1.000
_cell.length_b   1.000
_cell.length_c   1.000
_cell.angle_alpha   90.00
_cell.angle_beta   90.00
_cell.angle_gamma   90.00
#
_symmetry.space_group_name_H-M   'P 1'
#
loop_
_entity.id
_entity.type
_entity.pdbx_description
1 polymer ?
#
loop_
_entity_poly.entity_id
_entity_poly.type
_entity_poly.pdbx_seq_one_letter_code
_entity_poly.pdbx_strand_id
1 'polypeptide(L)'
;MKVLKLSGAALLTLSLCFSYTFLFARSRWDGNYRCWRYAVSFVSCFGDEAFDFVSDIDGIQYEGNTGNYIDASILYRGAYEKDILFFLRDAMTAAYSGRGVFIDIGANTGQHSLFMSRYATEVHAFEPWEPVVKRFRRMVENNQIKNIVIHPVGLGDQNSRKPFFKPGPTNLGTGSFVEGFRSQYTAEGQLEIQIGDDALAKAAVEPIALIKMDIEGYEKLALKGLRKTLRKDRPIVEFELSTDPKSSVSIKSKEELVALFPNDYEFLVFKNERAHRLSGTYALEPLGNLIRFDLAMQRDIVAYPAEKKKYIALRGSGS
;
A
#
# COMPACT_ATOMS: atom_id res chain seq x y z
N MET A 1 -34.35 -13.32 21.53
CA MET A 1 -33.00 -13.04 22.09
C MET A 1 -32.61 -14.19 23.02
N LYS A 2 -31.83 -15.19 22.53
CA LYS A 2 -31.33 -16.30 23.35
C LYS A 2 -30.06 -15.80 24.05
N VAL A 3 -30.16 -15.60 25.37
CA VAL A 3 -28.98 -15.30 26.19
C VAL A 3 -28.19 -16.60 26.33
N LEU A 4 -27.02 -16.69 25.70
CA LEU A 4 -26.08 -17.78 25.88
C LEU A 4 -25.54 -17.70 27.34
N LYS A 5 -25.92 -18.62 28.21
CA LYS A 5 -25.28 -18.80 29.51
C LYS A 5 -23.94 -19.53 29.27
N LEU A 6 -22.87 -18.77 29.22
CA LEU A 6 -21.51 -19.31 29.19
C LEU A 6 -21.17 -19.86 30.58
N SER A 7 -20.55 -21.06 30.63
CA SER A 7 -20.05 -21.61 31.88
C SER A 7 -18.89 -20.76 32.42
N GLY A 8 -18.66 -20.78 33.74
CA GLY A 8 -17.58 -20.01 34.39
C GLY A 8 -16.19 -20.30 33.77
N ALA A 9 -15.97 -21.55 33.30
CA ALA A 9 -14.74 -21.90 32.56
C ALA A 9 -14.63 -21.20 31.22
N ALA A 10 -15.73 -21.05 30.46
CA ALA A 10 -15.73 -20.31 29.19
C ALA A 10 -15.50 -18.81 29.37
N LEU A 11 -16.04 -18.23 30.47
CA LEU A 11 -15.77 -16.80 30.83
C LEU A 11 -14.31 -16.58 31.26
N LEU A 12 -13.72 -17.53 31.99
CA LEU A 12 -12.30 -17.48 32.38
C LEU A 12 -11.38 -17.60 31.15
N THR A 13 -11.70 -18.49 30.22
CA THR A 13 -10.96 -18.68 28.96
C THR A 13 -11.07 -17.44 28.07
N LEU A 14 -12.25 -16.85 27.95
CA LEU A 14 -12.46 -15.58 27.22
C LEU A 14 -11.69 -14.42 27.88
N SER A 15 -11.68 -14.30 29.21
CA SER A 15 -10.92 -13.27 29.93
C SER A 15 -9.42 -13.45 29.76
N LEU A 16 -8.92 -14.68 29.83
CA LEU A 16 -7.50 -15.00 29.57
C LEU A 16 -7.12 -14.74 28.12
N CYS A 17 -7.99 -15.08 27.14
CA CYS A 17 -7.78 -14.78 25.75
C CYS A 17 -7.81 -13.27 25.49
N PHE A 18 -8.70 -12.51 26.14
CA PHE A 18 -8.78 -11.06 26.01
C PHE A 18 -7.55 -10.36 26.63
N SER A 19 -7.10 -10.79 27.81
CA SER A 19 -5.86 -10.31 28.42
C SER A 19 -4.62 -10.68 27.61
N TYR A 20 -4.62 -11.89 27.06
CA TYR A 20 -3.56 -12.36 26.16
C TYR A 20 -3.53 -11.57 24.85
N THR A 21 -4.68 -11.29 24.23
CA THR A 21 -4.78 -10.46 23.02
C THR A 21 -4.36 -9.02 23.28
N PHE A 22 -4.67 -8.45 24.42
CA PHE A 22 -4.28 -7.08 24.77
C PHE A 22 -2.78 -6.94 25.03
N LEU A 23 -2.17 -7.88 25.75
CA LEU A 23 -0.72 -7.93 25.99
C LEU A 23 0.08 -8.19 24.71
N PHE A 24 -0.47 -8.95 23.75
CA PHE A 24 0.19 -9.30 22.50
C PHE A 24 -0.15 -8.36 21.33
N ALA A 25 -1.13 -7.46 21.47
CA ALA A 25 -1.42 -6.45 20.44
C ALA A 25 -0.20 -5.56 20.13
N ARG A 26 0.61 -5.29 21.15
CA ARG A 26 1.87 -4.54 21.01
C ARG A 26 2.96 -5.35 20.32
N SER A 27 2.98 -6.68 20.47
CA SER A 27 4.00 -7.56 19.86
C SER A 27 3.75 -7.87 18.38
N ARG A 28 2.66 -7.39 17.78
CA ARG A 28 2.35 -7.59 16.34
C ARG A 28 3.39 -6.99 15.43
N TRP A 29 4.02 -5.91 15.87
CA TRP A 29 5.10 -5.24 15.15
C TRP A 29 6.44 -5.95 15.32
N ASP A 30 6.65 -6.65 16.45
CA ASP A 30 7.93 -7.23 16.88
C ASP A 30 8.15 -8.68 16.38
N GLY A 31 7.41 -9.15 15.38
CA GLY A 31 7.65 -10.47 14.78
C GLY A 31 7.06 -11.68 15.53
N ASN A 32 6.38 -11.49 16.65
CA ASN A 32 5.76 -12.58 17.44
C ASN A 32 4.36 -12.99 16.89
N TYR A 33 4.26 -12.98 15.58
CA TYR A 33 3.09 -13.30 14.78
C TYR A 33 2.45 -14.70 15.08
N ARG A 34 3.25 -15.67 15.52
CA ARG A 34 2.76 -17.05 15.77
C ARG A 34 1.68 -17.09 16.83
N CYS A 35 1.86 -16.39 17.96
CA CYS A 35 0.90 -16.40 19.06
C CYS A 35 -0.41 -15.69 18.70
N TRP A 36 -0.33 -14.57 17.98
CA TRP A 36 -1.50 -13.85 17.50
C TRP A 36 -2.36 -14.68 16.54
N ARG A 37 -1.76 -15.42 15.62
CA ARG A 37 -2.46 -16.31 14.68
C ARG A 37 -3.34 -17.35 15.37
N TYR A 38 -2.90 -17.89 16.52
CA TYR A 38 -3.70 -18.84 17.30
C TYR A 38 -4.88 -18.16 18.00
N ALA A 39 -4.68 -16.96 18.56
CA ALA A 39 -5.75 -16.22 19.23
C ALA A 39 -6.85 -15.83 18.24
N VAL A 40 -6.48 -15.39 17.03
CA VAL A 40 -7.46 -15.00 16.00
C VAL A 40 -8.12 -16.21 15.34
N SER A 41 -7.39 -17.31 15.11
CA SER A 41 -8.00 -18.56 14.65
C SER A 41 -9.04 -19.06 15.64
N PHE A 42 -8.84 -18.82 16.94
CA PHE A 42 -9.80 -19.16 17.96
C PHE A 42 -11.08 -18.28 17.86
N VAL A 43 -10.94 -16.98 17.62
CA VAL A 43 -12.09 -16.07 17.41
C VAL A 43 -12.84 -16.40 16.13
N SER A 44 -12.13 -16.74 15.05
CA SER A 44 -12.72 -17.14 13.76
C SER A 44 -13.50 -18.47 13.83
N CYS A 45 -13.28 -19.31 14.83
CA CYS A 45 -14.07 -20.54 15.06
C CYS A 45 -15.50 -20.28 15.55
N PHE A 46 -15.85 -19.02 15.89
CA PHE A 46 -17.17 -18.68 16.44
C PHE A 46 -18.15 -18.06 15.45
N GLY A 47 -17.77 -17.86 14.19
CA GLY A 47 -18.69 -17.39 13.14
C GLY A 47 -17.99 -17.18 11.81
N ASP A 48 -18.66 -17.58 10.73
CA ASP A 48 -18.24 -17.36 9.34
C ASP A 48 -18.60 -15.95 8.84
N GLU A 49 -19.21 -15.10 9.68
CA GLU A 49 -19.67 -13.77 9.29
C GLU A 49 -18.54 -12.73 9.40
N ALA A 50 -18.44 -11.90 8.38
CA ALA A 50 -17.54 -10.75 8.38
C ALA A 50 -17.96 -9.74 9.46
N PHE A 51 -17.00 -9.17 10.19
CA PHE A 51 -17.24 -8.20 11.24
C PHE A 51 -16.32 -6.99 11.12
N ASP A 52 -16.80 -5.84 11.63
CA ASP A 52 -16.03 -4.60 11.73
C ASP A 52 -15.08 -4.65 12.93
N PHE A 53 -13.91 -4.03 12.79
CA PHE A 53 -12.92 -3.96 13.85
C PHE A 53 -12.16 -2.61 13.82
N VAL A 54 -11.54 -2.28 14.95
CA VAL A 54 -10.53 -1.22 15.03
C VAL A 54 -9.21 -1.87 15.45
N SER A 55 -8.15 -1.58 14.74
CA SER A 55 -6.81 -2.12 14.99
C SER A 55 -5.79 -1.00 15.08
N ASP A 56 -4.86 -1.11 16.02
CA ASP A 56 -3.73 -0.18 16.10
C ASP A 56 -2.67 -0.55 15.06
N ILE A 57 -2.29 0.43 14.24
CA ILE A 57 -1.18 0.35 13.30
C ILE A 57 -0.15 1.40 13.72
N ASP A 58 0.82 1.01 14.51
CA ASP A 58 1.88 1.91 15.01
C ASP A 58 1.32 3.21 15.62
N GLY A 59 0.31 3.10 16.49
CA GLY A 59 -0.35 4.21 17.17
C GLY A 59 -1.47 4.88 16.38
N ILE A 60 -1.81 4.40 15.19
CA ILE A 60 -2.93 4.88 14.38
C ILE A 60 -4.09 3.88 14.44
N GLN A 61 -5.27 4.37 14.77
CA GLN A 61 -6.49 3.56 14.81
C GLN A 61 -6.99 3.32 13.39
N TYR A 62 -6.91 2.07 12.93
CA TYR A 62 -7.38 1.63 11.62
C TYR A 62 -8.71 0.92 11.75
N GLU A 63 -9.74 1.43 11.08
CA GLU A 63 -11.05 0.79 11.00
C GLU A 63 -11.08 -0.20 9.83
N GLY A 64 -11.46 -1.44 10.07
CA GLY A 64 -11.48 -2.50 9.07
C GLY A 64 -12.73 -3.37 9.14
N ASN A 65 -12.92 -4.19 8.08
CA ASN A 65 -13.91 -5.26 8.04
C ASN A 65 -13.24 -6.55 7.57
N THR A 66 -13.44 -7.65 8.31
CA THR A 66 -12.78 -8.94 8.02
C THR A 66 -13.21 -9.58 6.71
N GLY A 67 -14.31 -9.15 6.11
CA GLY A 67 -14.72 -9.55 4.77
C GLY A 67 -13.86 -8.98 3.65
N ASN A 68 -13.00 -7.98 3.95
CA ASN A 68 -12.03 -7.43 3.01
C ASN A 68 -10.64 -8.01 3.26
N TYR A 69 -9.96 -8.46 2.22
CA TYR A 69 -8.66 -9.14 2.31
C TYR A 69 -7.56 -8.26 2.94
N ILE A 70 -7.47 -6.99 2.56
CA ILE A 70 -6.49 -6.05 3.09
C ILE A 70 -6.75 -5.82 4.57
N ASP A 71 -7.99 -5.53 4.95
CA ASP A 71 -8.39 -5.29 6.33
C ASP A 71 -8.16 -6.52 7.21
N ALA A 72 -8.55 -7.70 6.72
CA ALA A 72 -8.28 -8.96 7.40
C ALA A 72 -6.76 -9.16 7.59
N SER A 73 -5.94 -8.82 6.59
CA SER A 73 -4.48 -8.87 6.71
C SER A 73 -3.96 -7.91 7.77
N ILE A 74 -4.52 -6.71 7.88
CA ILE A 74 -4.18 -5.74 8.93
C ILE A 74 -4.55 -6.28 10.31
N LEU A 75 -5.76 -6.78 10.47
CA LEU A 75 -6.19 -7.37 11.75
C LEU A 75 -5.29 -8.54 12.16
N TYR A 76 -5.03 -9.48 11.23
CA TYR A 76 -4.32 -10.72 11.54
C TYR A 76 -2.81 -10.60 11.62
N ARG A 77 -2.22 -9.62 10.94
CA ARG A 77 -0.77 -9.48 10.77
C ARG A 77 -0.23 -8.15 11.32
N GLY A 78 -1.12 -7.25 11.76
CA GLY A 78 -0.81 -5.89 12.21
C GLY A 78 -0.74 -4.87 11.08
N ALA A 79 -0.40 -5.26 9.85
CA ALA A 79 -0.48 -4.44 8.65
C ALA A 79 -0.50 -5.32 7.40
N TYR A 80 -0.94 -4.76 6.29
CA TYR A 80 -0.77 -5.29 4.94
C TYR A 80 0.57 -4.80 4.38
N GLU A 81 1.32 -5.64 3.68
CA GLU A 81 2.62 -5.28 3.07
C GLU A 81 3.61 -4.59 4.03
N LYS A 82 3.84 -5.20 5.17
CA LYS A 82 4.77 -4.66 6.19
C LYS A 82 6.19 -4.43 5.66
N ASP A 83 6.66 -5.27 4.77
CA ASP A 83 7.94 -5.18 4.10
C ASP A 83 8.07 -3.85 3.33
N ILE A 84 7.03 -3.49 2.58
CA ILE A 84 6.95 -2.22 1.85
C ILE A 84 6.87 -1.05 2.84
N LEU A 85 5.97 -1.12 3.84
CA LEU A 85 5.84 -0.07 4.87
C LEU A 85 7.17 0.26 5.54
N PHE A 86 7.93 -0.77 5.95
CA PHE A 86 9.21 -0.55 6.62
C PHE A 86 10.30 -0.08 5.68
N PHE A 87 10.31 -0.53 4.43
CA PHE A 87 11.20 0.04 3.42
C PHE A 87 10.92 1.54 3.21
N LEU A 88 9.66 1.94 3.03
CA LEU A 88 9.27 3.35 2.84
C LEU A 88 9.71 4.21 4.04
N ARG A 89 9.46 3.74 5.27
CA ARG A 89 9.94 4.40 6.51
C ARG A 89 11.45 4.56 6.52
N ASP A 90 12.17 3.48 6.27
CA ASP A 90 13.64 3.47 6.34
C ASP A 90 14.25 4.36 5.26
N ALA A 91 13.72 4.32 4.02
CA ALA A 91 14.14 5.18 2.92
C ALA A 91 13.87 6.67 3.22
N MET A 92 12.69 7.01 3.74
CA MET A 92 12.35 8.38 4.15
C MET A 92 13.27 8.87 5.26
N THR A 93 13.52 8.05 6.26
CA THR A 93 14.38 8.41 7.40
C THR A 93 15.83 8.58 6.97
N ALA A 94 16.37 7.63 6.20
CA ALA A 94 17.77 7.65 5.78
C ALA A 94 18.09 8.79 4.80
N ALA A 95 17.23 8.99 3.77
CA ALA A 95 17.51 9.94 2.70
C ALA A 95 17.08 11.37 3.03
N TYR A 96 16.08 11.55 3.90
CA TYR A 96 15.43 12.84 4.12
C TYR A 96 15.27 13.21 5.60
N SER A 97 15.78 12.38 6.52
CA SER A 97 15.65 12.59 7.99
C SER A 97 14.20 12.82 8.43
N GLY A 98 13.25 12.14 7.77
CA GLY A 98 11.82 12.28 8.05
C GLY A 98 11.22 13.64 7.65
N ARG A 99 11.86 14.40 6.75
CA ARG A 99 11.43 15.75 6.35
C ARG A 99 11.08 15.86 4.86
N GLY A 100 10.72 14.76 4.23
CA GLY A 100 10.33 14.74 2.83
C GLY A 100 8.83 14.64 2.65
N VAL A 101 8.35 15.02 1.45
CA VAL A 101 6.97 14.78 1.04
C VAL A 101 6.83 13.36 0.51
N PHE A 102 5.79 12.67 0.96
CA PHE A 102 5.41 11.34 0.48
C PHE A 102 4.20 11.41 -0.44
N ILE A 103 4.27 10.76 -1.58
CA ILE A 103 3.17 10.63 -2.53
C ILE A 103 2.72 9.17 -2.55
N ASP A 104 1.42 8.95 -2.31
CA ASP A 104 0.77 7.64 -2.33
C ASP A 104 -0.23 7.58 -3.49
N ILE A 105 0.12 6.88 -4.56
CA ILE A 105 -0.70 6.78 -5.78
C ILE A 105 -1.37 5.40 -5.80
N GLY A 106 -2.71 5.40 -5.73
CA GLY A 106 -3.50 4.22 -5.42
C GLY A 106 -3.59 3.99 -3.92
N ALA A 107 -3.89 5.08 -3.17
CA ALA A 107 -3.86 5.04 -1.71
C ALA A 107 -4.91 4.11 -1.09
N ASN A 108 -5.93 3.73 -1.83
CA ASN A 108 -7.01 2.86 -1.37
C ASN A 108 -7.62 3.37 -0.04
N THR A 109 -7.73 2.53 0.97
CA THR A 109 -8.19 2.90 2.32
C THR A 109 -7.14 3.67 3.12
N GLY A 110 -5.98 3.95 2.55
CA GLY A 110 -4.97 4.85 3.10
C GLY A 110 -4.00 4.24 4.09
N GLN A 111 -3.85 2.91 4.18
CA GLN A 111 -2.94 2.30 5.15
C GLN A 111 -1.50 2.83 5.04
N HIS A 112 -0.95 2.90 3.80
CA HIS A 112 0.40 3.42 3.57
C HIS A 112 0.51 4.90 3.91
N SER A 113 -0.45 5.70 3.49
CA SER A 113 -0.54 7.13 3.82
C SER A 113 -0.63 7.39 5.32
N LEU A 114 -1.51 6.66 6.03
CA LEU A 114 -1.67 6.75 7.48
C LEU A 114 -0.36 6.41 8.20
N PHE A 115 0.29 5.32 7.84
CA PHE A 115 1.58 4.93 8.42
C PHE A 115 2.66 5.99 8.13
N MET A 116 2.79 6.42 6.86
CA MET A 116 3.82 7.38 6.44
C MET A 116 3.58 8.80 6.96
N SER A 117 2.38 9.14 7.42
CA SER A 117 2.11 10.44 8.05
C SER A 117 2.99 10.72 9.28
N ARG A 118 3.53 9.67 9.91
CA ARG A 118 4.46 9.77 11.05
C ARG A 118 5.90 10.02 10.64
N TYR A 119 6.25 9.73 9.39
CA TYR A 119 7.61 9.73 8.89
C TYR A 119 7.85 10.76 7.78
N ALA A 120 6.79 11.37 7.26
CA ALA A 120 6.84 12.41 6.24
C ALA A 120 6.40 13.77 6.80
N THR A 121 6.90 14.86 6.25
CA THR A 121 6.42 16.21 6.57
C THR A 121 4.98 16.39 6.09
N GLU A 122 4.68 15.88 4.91
CA GLU A 122 3.38 15.93 4.27
C GLU A 122 3.17 14.67 3.42
N VAL A 123 1.92 14.24 3.33
CA VAL A 123 1.48 13.08 2.55
C VAL A 123 0.42 13.54 1.56
N HIS A 124 0.61 13.28 0.27
CA HIS A 124 -0.41 13.49 -0.75
C HIS A 124 -0.86 12.13 -1.30
N ALA A 125 -2.11 11.79 -1.03
CA ALA A 125 -2.72 10.52 -1.38
C ALA A 125 -3.67 10.68 -2.56
N PHE A 126 -3.44 9.94 -3.64
CA PHE A 126 -4.26 9.93 -4.85
C PHE A 126 -5.06 8.64 -4.94
N GLU A 127 -6.38 8.74 -4.90
CA GLU A 127 -7.29 7.61 -4.97
C GLU A 127 -8.61 8.06 -5.62
N PRO A 128 -8.98 7.54 -6.81
CA PRO A 128 -10.15 8.02 -7.53
C PRO A 128 -11.48 7.43 -7.06
N TRP A 129 -11.49 6.30 -6.33
CA TRP A 129 -12.71 5.57 -6.00
C TRP A 129 -13.32 6.04 -4.67
N GLU A 130 -14.40 6.82 -4.77
CA GLU A 130 -15.02 7.49 -3.62
C GLU A 130 -15.39 6.59 -2.43
N PRO A 131 -15.84 5.31 -2.59
CA PRO A 131 -16.13 4.47 -1.43
C PRO A 131 -14.93 4.26 -0.49
N VAL A 132 -13.71 4.06 -1.01
CA VAL A 132 -12.52 3.92 -0.18
C VAL A 132 -12.00 5.28 0.28
N VAL A 133 -12.08 6.32 -0.54
CA VAL A 133 -11.74 7.71 -0.17
C VAL A 133 -12.55 8.18 1.03
N LYS A 134 -13.84 7.95 1.04
CA LYS A 134 -14.73 8.32 2.17
C LYS A 134 -14.30 7.63 3.46
N ARG A 135 -13.92 6.36 3.40
CA ARG A 135 -13.42 5.62 4.55
C ARG A 135 -12.06 6.15 5.01
N PHE A 136 -11.17 6.44 4.06
CA PHE A 136 -9.85 7.01 4.36
C PHE A 136 -9.97 8.38 5.04
N ARG A 137 -10.80 9.29 4.53
CA ARG A 137 -11.07 10.60 5.17
C ARG A 137 -11.51 10.45 6.61
N ARG A 138 -12.45 9.54 6.89
CA ARG A 138 -12.92 9.27 8.25
C ARG A 138 -11.78 8.81 9.18
N MET A 139 -10.87 7.95 8.69
CA MET A 139 -9.73 7.52 9.49
C MET A 139 -8.74 8.67 9.74
N VAL A 140 -8.49 9.54 8.77
CA VAL A 140 -7.66 10.74 8.95
C VAL A 140 -8.26 11.65 10.02
N GLU A 141 -9.57 11.90 9.98
CA GLU A 141 -10.31 12.72 10.94
C GLU A 141 -10.29 12.10 12.35
N ASN A 142 -10.63 10.82 12.49
CA ASN A 142 -10.68 10.10 13.76
C ASN A 142 -9.31 10.06 14.46
N ASN A 143 -8.24 9.95 13.70
CA ASN A 143 -6.86 9.99 14.21
C ASN A 143 -6.30 11.41 14.34
N GLN A 144 -7.07 12.45 14.01
CA GLN A 144 -6.66 13.86 14.06
C GLN A 144 -5.36 14.16 13.27
N ILE A 145 -5.09 13.42 12.20
CA ILE A 145 -3.91 13.59 11.35
C ILE A 145 -4.07 14.86 10.52
N LYS A 146 -3.04 15.73 10.50
CA LYS A 146 -3.10 17.07 9.88
C LYS A 146 -2.25 17.21 8.64
N ASN A 147 -1.38 16.24 8.37
CA ASN A 147 -0.41 16.29 7.29
C ASN A 147 -0.73 15.32 6.13
N ILE A 148 -1.98 14.87 6.00
CA ILE A 148 -2.45 14.10 4.85
C ILE A 148 -3.43 14.94 4.03
N VAL A 149 -3.15 15.07 2.73
CA VAL A 149 -4.05 15.67 1.74
C VAL A 149 -4.53 14.57 0.80
N ILE A 150 -5.84 14.37 0.70
CA ILE A 150 -6.46 13.33 -0.14
C ILE A 150 -6.98 13.96 -1.42
N HIS A 151 -6.50 13.47 -2.57
CA HIS A 151 -6.89 13.87 -3.91
C HIS A 151 -7.77 12.78 -4.53
N PRO A 152 -9.08 13.00 -4.71
CA PRO A 152 -10.02 11.97 -5.21
C PRO A 152 -9.95 11.86 -6.74
N VAL A 153 -8.75 11.65 -7.28
CA VAL A 153 -8.45 11.51 -8.71
C VAL A 153 -7.39 10.44 -8.95
N GLY A 154 -7.41 9.81 -10.11
CA GLY A 154 -6.32 8.97 -10.59
C GLY A 154 -5.23 9.80 -11.26
N LEU A 155 -4.01 9.24 -11.36
CA LEU A 155 -2.92 9.86 -12.10
C LEU A 155 -2.61 9.09 -13.38
N GLY A 156 -2.29 9.82 -14.44
CA GLY A 156 -1.94 9.28 -15.75
C GLY A 156 -1.13 10.26 -16.59
N ASP A 157 -1.01 9.98 -17.88
CA ASP A 157 -0.27 10.80 -18.85
C ASP A 157 -1.14 11.82 -19.60
N GLN A 158 -2.44 11.83 -19.35
CA GLN A 158 -3.40 12.78 -19.94
C GLN A 158 -4.59 13.05 -19.00
N ASN A 159 -5.15 14.25 -19.04
CA ASN A 159 -6.38 14.57 -18.35
C ASN A 159 -7.56 13.90 -19.07
N SER A 160 -8.30 13.05 -18.38
CA SER A 160 -9.39 12.29 -18.97
C SER A 160 -10.38 11.77 -17.93
N ARG A 161 -11.51 11.25 -18.39
CA ARG A 161 -12.39 10.40 -17.59
C ARG A 161 -12.38 9.02 -18.23
N LYS A 162 -12.14 7.98 -17.44
CA LYS A 162 -12.07 6.61 -17.94
C LYS A 162 -12.97 5.69 -17.14
N PRO A 163 -13.50 4.63 -17.78
CA PRO A 163 -14.19 3.57 -17.07
C PRO A 163 -13.30 3.05 -15.94
N PHE A 164 -13.87 2.92 -14.76
CA PHE A 164 -13.22 2.29 -13.62
C PHE A 164 -13.87 0.93 -13.38
N PHE A 165 -13.06 -0.09 -13.27
CA PHE A 165 -13.47 -1.46 -13.05
C PHE A 165 -13.31 -1.76 -11.57
N LYS A 166 -14.46 -1.78 -10.86
CA LYS A 166 -14.46 -1.99 -9.41
C LYS A 166 -14.08 -3.40 -9.05
N PRO A 167 -13.42 -3.57 -7.90
CA PRO A 167 -13.07 -4.86 -7.37
C PRO A 167 -14.29 -5.66 -6.91
N GLY A 168 -14.09 -6.96 -6.70
CA GLY A 168 -15.06 -7.79 -5.99
C GLY A 168 -15.20 -7.38 -4.51
N PRO A 169 -16.28 -7.79 -3.84
CA PRO A 169 -16.61 -7.34 -2.48
C PRO A 169 -15.57 -7.78 -1.43
N THR A 170 -14.78 -8.79 -1.71
CA THR A 170 -13.80 -9.36 -0.76
C THR A 170 -12.42 -8.72 -0.83
N ASN A 171 -12.15 -7.88 -1.83
CA ASN A 171 -10.88 -7.17 -1.93
C ASN A 171 -11.08 -5.79 -2.58
N LEU A 172 -11.43 -4.80 -1.79
CA LEU A 172 -11.72 -3.44 -2.25
C LEU A 172 -10.48 -2.70 -2.80
N GLY A 173 -9.28 -3.23 -2.57
CA GLY A 173 -8.02 -2.60 -2.96
C GLY A 173 -7.62 -2.78 -4.41
N THR A 174 -8.32 -3.61 -5.18
CA THR A 174 -7.83 -4.05 -6.48
C THR A 174 -8.56 -3.43 -7.68
N GLY A 175 -9.22 -2.28 -7.51
CA GLY A 175 -9.88 -1.57 -8.60
C GLY A 175 -8.89 -1.03 -9.64
N SER A 176 -9.26 -1.04 -10.94
CA SER A 176 -8.35 -0.70 -12.03
C SER A 176 -9.02 0.14 -13.12
N PHE A 177 -8.25 0.96 -13.82
CA PHE A 177 -8.63 1.58 -15.10
C PHE A 177 -8.35 0.68 -16.33
N VAL A 178 -7.75 -0.49 -16.11
CA VAL A 178 -7.41 -1.43 -17.18
C VAL A 178 -8.52 -2.45 -17.34
N GLU A 179 -9.19 -2.42 -18.47
CA GLU A 179 -10.22 -3.41 -18.80
C GLU A 179 -9.62 -4.82 -18.86
N GLY A 180 -10.31 -5.78 -18.21
CA GLY A 180 -9.86 -7.17 -18.19
C GLY A 180 -8.63 -7.44 -17.33
N PHE A 181 -8.14 -6.47 -16.54
CA PHE A 181 -7.03 -6.68 -15.61
C PHE A 181 -7.31 -7.87 -14.67
N ARG A 182 -8.55 -7.98 -14.20
CA ARG A 182 -9.07 -9.19 -13.52
C ARG A 182 -10.44 -9.54 -14.08
N SER A 183 -10.68 -10.82 -14.35
CA SER A 183 -11.89 -11.32 -15.04
C SER A 183 -13.21 -11.08 -14.33
N GLN A 184 -13.18 -10.73 -13.04
CA GLN A 184 -14.39 -10.56 -12.20
C GLN A 184 -14.81 -9.10 -12.03
N TYR A 185 -14.10 -8.14 -12.65
CA TYR A 185 -14.37 -6.73 -12.42
C TYR A 185 -15.49 -6.22 -13.31
N THR A 186 -16.34 -5.37 -12.75
CA THR A 186 -17.44 -4.70 -13.45
C THR A 186 -17.17 -3.21 -13.52
N ALA A 187 -17.51 -2.60 -14.67
CA ALA A 187 -17.39 -1.15 -14.82
C ALA A 187 -18.33 -0.43 -13.84
N GLU A 188 -17.79 0.57 -13.11
CA GLU A 188 -18.54 1.43 -12.19
C GLU A 188 -18.37 2.90 -12.57
N GLY A 189 -19.01 3.32 -13.65
CA GLY A 189 -18.95 4.71 -14.11
C GLY A 189 -17.57 5.10 -14.65
N GLN A 190 -17.34 6.40 -14.77
CA GLN A 190 -16.09 6.99 -15.23
C GLN A 190 -15.48 7.85 -14.13
N LEU A 191 -14.24 7.60 -13.77
CA LEU A 191 -13.50 8.37 -12.80
C LEU A 191 -12.48 9.29 -13.48
N GLU A 192 -12.14 10.38 -12.80
CA GLU A 192 -11.22 11.40 -13.28
C GLU A 192 -9.78 10.93 -13.18
N ILE A 193 -9.00 11.19 -14.24
CA ILE A 193 -7.55 11.01 -14.29
C ILE A 193 -6.94 12.37 -14.63
N GLN A 194 -5.91 12.75 -13.90
CA GLN A 194 -5.13 13.96 -14.15
C GLN A 194 -3.69 13.60 -14.52
N ILE A 195 -3.03 14.50 -15.29
CA ILE A 195 -1.60 14.39 -15.52
C ILE A 195 -0.87 14.56 -14.19
N GLY A 196 0.00 13.59 -13.82
CA GLY A 196 0.64 13.56 -12.51
C GLY A 196 1.42 14.84 -12.21
N ASP A 197 2.26 15.31 -13.14
CA ASP A 197 3.03 16.54 -12.98
C ASP A 197 2.14 17.78 -12.74
N ASP A 198 1.00 17.88 -13.44
CA ASP A 198 0.08 19.02 -13.31
C ASP A 198 -0.70 18.96 -11.99
N ALA A 199 -1.10 17.76 -11.56
CA ALA A 199 -1.77 17.56 -10.28
C ALA A 199 -0.87 17.94 -9.10
N LEU A 200 0.40 17.53 -9.12
CA LEU A 200 1.38 17.85 -8.09
C LEU A 200 1.74 19.35 -8.10
N ALA A 201 1.91 19.95 -9.26
CA ALA A 201 2.16 21.40 -9.38
C ALA A 201 0.98 22.24 -8.85
N LYS A 202 -0.27 21.83 -9.15
CA LYS A 202 -1.49 22.47 -8.63
C LYS A 202 -1.59 22.38 -7.10
N ALA A 203 -1.17 21.27 -6.53
CA ALA A 203 -1.14 21.05 -5.08
C ALA A 203 0.05 21.74 -4.38
N ALA A 204 0.94 22.41 -5.16
CA ALA A 204 2.17 23.07 -4.67
C ALA A 204 3.08 22.15 -3.85
N VAL A 205 3.16 20.89 -4.25
CA VAL A 205 3.90 19.84 -3.55
C VAL A 205 5.35 19.84 -3.98
N GLU A 206 6.24 20.24 -3.12
CA GLU A 206 7.72 20.26 -3.36
C GLU A 206 8.52 20.35 -2.06
N PRO A 207 9.73 19.73 -1.98
CA PRO A 207 10.26 18.70 -2.88
C PRO A 207 9.69 17.32 -2.55
N ILE A 208 9.41 16.53 -3.58
CA ILE A 208 8.93 15.15 -3.40
C ILE A 208 10.09 14.22 -3.09
N ALA A 209 10.01 13.55 -1.96
CA ALA A 209 11.04 12.66 -1.47
C ALA A 209 10.84 11.21 -1.92
N LEU A 210 9.62 10.72 -1.78
CA LEU A 210 9.30 9.31 -1.94
C LEU A 210 7.91 9.19 -2.58
N ILE A 211 7.78 8.28 -3.54
CA ILE A 211 6.53 7.92 -4.19
C ILE A 211 6.28 6.43 -3.97
N LYS A 212 5.07 6.06 -3.53
CA LYS A 212 4.53 4.71 -3.65
C LYS A 212 3.47 4.70 -4.72
N MET A 213 3.46 3.67 -5.59
CA MET A 213 2.47 3.56 -6.66
C MET A 213 2.01 2.11 -6.81
N ASP A 214 0.72 1.90 -6.58
CA ASP A 214 0.06 0.62 -6.75
C ASP A 214 -1.34 0.87 -7.31
N ILE A 215 -1.49 0.76 -8.62
CA ILE A 215 -2.68 1.17 -9.39
C ILE A 215 -3.13 0.12 -10.39
N GLU A 216 -2.78 -1.14 -10.07
CA GLU A 216 -3.36 -2.32 -10.70
C GLU A 216 -3.26 -2.28 -12.23
N GLY A 217 -2.04 -2.07 -12.75
CA GLY A 217 -1.69 -2.13 -14.18
C GLY A 217 -1.66 -0.80 -14.92
N TYR A 218 -1.90 0.34 -14.24
CA TYR A 218 -1.88 1.67 -14.85
C TYR A 218 -0.54 2.42 -14.66
N GLU A 219 0.46 1.79 -14.03
CA GLU A 219 1.74 2.36 -13.59
C GLU A 219 2.52 3.04 -14.73
N LYS A 220 2.55 2.40 -15.92
CA LYS A 220 3.23 2.97 -17.11
C LYS A 220 2.71 4.36 -17.49
N LEU A 221 1.40 4.55 -17.43
CA LEU A 221 0.78 5.82 -17.81
C LEU A 221 0.97 6.85 -16.70
N ALA A 222 0.88 6.46 -15.44
CA ALA A 222 1.17 7.34 -14.31
C ALA A 222 2.63 7.81 -14.31
N LEU A 223 3.60 6.90 -14.52
CA LEU A 223 5.03 7.25 -14.66
C LEU A 223 5.30 8.20 -15.82
N LYS A 224 4.61 8.04 -16.96
CA LYS A 224 4.69 9.00 -18.07
C LYS A 224 4.17 10.39 -17.69
N GLY A 225 3.12 10.44 -16.87
CA GLY A 225 2.57 11.69 -16.36
C GLY A 225 3.42 12.38 -15.29
N LEU A 226 4.41 11.69 -14.73
CA LEU A 226 5.31 12.20 -13.67
C LEU A 226 6.72 12.53 -14.15
N ARG A 227 6.95 12.64 -15.47
CA ARG A 227 8.30 12.83 -16.04
C ARG A 227 9.02 14.06 -15.55
N LYS A 228 8.33 15.19 -15.36
CA LYS A 228 8.96 16.43 -14.84
C LYS A 228 9.35 16.25 -13.38
N THR A 229 8.45 15.68 -12.58
CA THR A 229 8.68 15.36 -11.16
C THR A 229 9.88 14.42 -10.99
N LEU A 230 9.94 13.33 -11.76
CA LEU A 230 11.06 12.37 -11.69
C LEU A 230 12.42 13.03 -12.05
N ARG A 231 12.43 14.01 -12.96
CA ARG A 231 13.65 14.74 -13.33
C ARG A 231 14.04 15.82 -12.32
N LYS A 232 13.04 16.57 -11.79
CA LYS A 232 13.26 17.73 -10.93
C LYS A 232 13.59 17.30 -9.50
N ASP A 233 12.70 16.51 -8.88
CA ASP A 233 12.76 16.18 -7.46
C ASP A 233 13.56 14.90 -7.21
N ARG A 234 13.69 14.07 -8.24
CA ARG A 234 14.48 12.83 -8.20
C ARG A 234 14.10 11.95 -7.00
N PRO A 235 12.79 11.62 -6.84
CA PRO A 235 12.32 10.83 -5.71
C PRO A 235 12.81 9.39 -5.76
N ILE A 236 12.82 8.70 -4.61
CA ILE A 236 12.79 7.25 -4.58
C ILE A 236 11.35 6.83 -4.93
N VAL A 237 11.19 5.85 -5.82
CA VAL A 237 9.88 5.37 -6.27
C VAL A 237 9.76 3.88 -5.98
N GLU A 238 8.82 3.53 -5.11
CA GLU A 238 8.37 2.15 -4.93
C GLU A 238 7.09 1.96 -5.73
N PHE A 239 6.99 0.88 -6.52
CA PHE A 239 5.78 0.63 -7.31
C PHE A 239 5.59 -0.85 -7.65
N GLU A 240 4.31 -1.26 -7.73
CA GLU A 240 3.96 -2.59 -8.22
C GLU A 240 4.05 -2.64 -9.74
N LEU A 241 5.09 -3.27 -10.27
CA LEU A 241 5.21 -3.53 -11.69
C LEU A 241 4.28 -4.67 -12.11
N SER A 242 3.21 -4.33 -12.81
CA SER A 242 2.33 -5.29 -13.45
C SER A 242 2.75 -5.51 -14.91
N THR A 243 3.14 -6.75 -15.24
CA THR A 243 3.40 -7.15 -16.64
C THR A 243 2.26 -8.02 -17.15
N ASP A 244 1.76 -7.71 -18.33
CA ASP A 244 0.81 -8.53 -19.07
C ASP A 244 1.06 -8.38 -20.58
N PRO A 245 1.53 -9.41 -21.28
CA PRO A 245 1.79 -9.34 -22.72
C PRO A 245 0.56 -8.94 -23.54
N LYS A 246 -0.64 -9.17 -23.05
CA LYS A 246 -1.90 -8.86 -23.74
C LYS A 246 -2.39 -7.43 -23.49
N SER A 247 -2.02 -6.83 -22.37
CA SER A 247 -2.45 -5.46 -22.04
C SER A 247 -1.68 -4.43 -22.86
N SER A 248 -2.36 -3.47 -23.47
CA SER A 248 -1.74 -2.38 -24.24
C SER A 248 -1.02 -1.35 -23.37
N VAL A 249 -1.38 -1.25 -22.11
CA VAL A 249 -0.82 -0.28 -21.15
C VAL A 249 0.24 -0.86 -20.23
N SER A 250 0.49 -2.16 -20.27
CA SER A 250 1.54 -2.80 -19.49
C SER A 250 2.93 -2.48 -20.03
N ILE A 251 3.95 -2.53 -19.17
CA ILE A 251 5.36 -2.42 -19.54
C ILE A 251 5.80 -3.75 -20.18
N LYS A 252 6.41 -3.70 -21.36
CA LYS A 252 6.70 -4.88 -22.21
C LYS A 252 8.15 -5.35 -22.14
N SER A 253 9.07 -4.52 -21.68
CA SER A 253 10.48 -4.87 -21.61
C SER A 253 11.20 -4.08 -20.52
N LYS A 254 12.42 -4.52 -20.19
CA LYS A 254 13.29 -3.81 -19.26
C LYS A 254 13.70 -2.45 -19.81
N GLU A 255 13.96 -2.36 -21.11
CA GLU A 255 14.33 -1.12 -21.80
C GLU A 255 13.18 -0.11 -21.73
N GLU A 256 11.95 -0.58 -21.91
CA GLU A 256 10.76 0.28 -21.75
C GLU A 256 10.60 0.75 -20.30
N LEU A 257 10.79 -0.13 -19.31
CA LEU A 257 10.77 0.24 -17.90
C LEU A 257 11.81 1.33 -17.59
N VAL A 258 13.06 1.10 -17.99
CA VAL A 258 14.16 2.06 -17.74
C VAL A 258 13.91 3.40 -18.43
N ALA A 259 13.32 3.41 -19.63
CA ALA A 259 13.02 4.64 -20.39
C ALA A 259 11.92 5.52 -19.76
N LEU A 260 11.18 5.01 -18.76
CA LEU A 260 10.20 5.80 -18.00
C LEU A 260 10.86 6.69 -16.95
N PHE A 261 12.11 6.41 -16.58
CA PHE A 261 12.89 7.12 -15.57
C PHE A 261 14.05 7.91 -16.19
N PRO A 262 14.64 8.90 -15.49
CA PRO A 262 15.92 9.47 -15.86
C PRO A 262 17.03 8.41 -15.97
N ASN A 263 18.02 8.63 -16.86
CA ASN A 263 19.02 7.61 -17.24
C ASN A 263 19.88 7.07 -16.10
N ASP A 264 19.99 7.78 -14.98
CA ASP A 264 20.80 7.43 -13.82
C ASP A 264 19.97 6.84 -12.65
N TYR A 265 18.77 6.36 -12.95
CA TYR A 265 18.02 5.58 -11.99
C TYR A 265 18.48 4.12 -12.00
N GLU A 266 18.68 3.57 -10.80
CA GLU A 266 18.93 2.13 -10.57
C GLU A 266 17.65 1.46 -10.08
N PHE A 267 17.55 0.12 -10.26
CA PHE A 267 16.34 -0.64 -9.98
C PHE A 267 16.65 -1.85 -9.11
N LEU A 268 15.84 -2.02 -8.07
CA LEU A 268 15.82 -3.19 -7.20
C LEU A 268 14.44 -3.83 -7.21
N VAL A 269 14.38 -5.09 -6.84
CA VAL A 269 13.15 -5.89 -6.70
C VAL A 269 13.07 -6.39 -5.28
N PHE A 270 11.88 -6.32 -4.69
CA PHE A 270 11.63 -7.00 -3.42
C PHE A 270 11.72 -8.52 -3.60
N LYS A 271 12.47 -9.17 -2.71
CA LYS A 271 12.44 -10.63 -2.59
C LYS A 271 11.09 -11.04 -2.05
N ASN A 272 10.30 -11.65 -2.91
CA ASN A 272 8.92 -12.03 -2.62
C ASN A 272 8.87 -13.29 -1.74
N GLU A 273 9.48 -13.23 -0.56
CA GLU A 273 9.42 -14.29 0.43
C GLU A 273 8.23 -14.04 1.35
N ARG A 274 7.30 -14.99 1.39
CA ARG A 274 6.14 -14.93 2.31
C ARG A 274 6.53 -14.60 3.75
N ALA A 275 7.72 -15.02 4.17
CA ALA A 275 8.28 -14.70 5.48
C ALA A 275 8.48 -13.20 5.68
N HIS A 276 8.94 -12.46 4.68
CA HIS A 276 9.16 -11.01 4.74
C HIS A 276 7.86 -10.24 4.91
N ARG A 277 6.84 -10.53 4.11
CA ARG A 277 5.51 -9.92 4.23
C ARG A 277 4.87 -10.13 5.60
N LEU A 278 5.20 -11.23 6.28
CA LEU A 278 4.64 -11.56 7.59
C LEU A 278 5.43 -10.96 8.77
N SER A 279 6.75 -10.93 8.67
CA SER A 279 7.64 -10.48 9.74
C SER A 279 7.90 -8.98 9.72
N GLY A 280 7.61 -8.30 8.58
CA GLY A 280 8.00 -6.92 8.37
C GLY A 280 9.49 -6.73 8.11
N THR A 281 10.21 -7.81 7.82
CA THR A 281 11.54 -7.71 7.23
C THR A 281 11.42 -7.48 5.74
N TYR A 282 12.39 -6.85 5.12
CA TYR A 282 12.48 -6.78 3.66
C TYR A 282 13.90 -7.12 3.19
N ALA A 283 13.99 -7.61 1.96
CA ALA A 283 15.23 -7.80 1.26
C ALA A 283 15.06 -7.37 -0.19
N LEU A 284 16.01 -6.60 -0.69
CA LEU A 284 16.04 -6.09 -2.06
C LEU A 284 17.22 -6.70 -2.80
N GLU A 285 17.03 -6.95 -4.09
CA GLU A 285 18.08 -7.41 -4.98
C GLU A 285 18.00 -6.68 -6.33
N PRO A 286 19.12 -6.59 -7.09
CA PRO A 286 19.12 -5.96 -8.40
C PRO A 286 18.06 -6.58 -9.33
N LEU A 287 17.41 -5.75 -10.14
CA LEU A 287 16.35 -6.16 -11.06
C LEU A 287 16.75 -7.38 -11.92
N GLY A 288 17.97 -7.40 -12.45
CA GLY A 288 18.50 -8.55 -13.19
C GLY A 288 17.52 -9.14 -14.22
N ASN A 289 17.39 -10.47 -14.20
CA ASN A 289 16.46 -11.24 -15.03
C ASN A 289 15.23 -11.74 -14.25
N LEU A 290 14.94 -11.16 -13.10
CA LEU A 290 13.86 -11.58 -12.20
C LEU A 290 12.47 -11.25 -12.75
N ILE A 291 12.39 -10.26 -13.66
CA ILE A 291 11.14 -9.85 -14.29
C ILE A 291 11.00 -10.54 -15.64
N ARG A 292 9.89 -11.23 -15.79
CA ARG A 292 9.49 -11.91 -17.01
C ARG A 292 8.40 -11.09 -17.72
N PHE A 293 8.79 -10.28 -18.68
CA PHE A 293 7.87 -9.43 -19.44
C PHE A 293 6.99 -10.19 -20.45
N ASP A 294 7.33 -11.46 -20.70
CA ASP A 294 6.57 -12.39 -21.54
C ASP A 294 5.45 -13.12 -20.78
N LEU A 295 5.32 -12.89 -19.47
CA LEU A 295 4.31 -13.48 -18.62
C LEU A 295 3.51 -12.40 -17.88
N ALA A 296 2.27 -12.71 -17.52
CA ALA A 296 1.51 -11.89 -16.58
C ALA A 296 2.06 -12.12 -15.17
N MET A 297 2.59 -11.06 -14.55
CA MET A 297 3.13 -11.11 -13.20
C MET A 297 3.07 -9.74 -12.53
N GLN A 298 3.11 -9.74 -11.21
CA GLN A 298 3.22 -8.54 -10.37
C GLN A 298 4.47 -8.65 -9.50
N ARG A 299 5.23 -7.55 -9.38
CA ARG A 299 6.43 -7.44 -8.56
C ARG A 299 6.61 -6.02 -8.05
N ASP A 300 6.98 -5.92 -6.79
CA ASP A 300 7.31 -4.65 -6.15
C ASP A 300 8.74 -4.24 -6.52
N ILE A 301 8.87 -3.07 -7.12
CA ILE A 301 10.10 -2.50 -7.66
C ILE A 301 10.45 -1.24 -6.89
N VAL A 302 11.72 -1.04 -6.60
CA VAL A 302 12.28 0.22 -6.12
C VAL A 302 13.15 0.83 -7.21
N ALA A 303 12.76 1.99 -7.73
CA ALA A 303 13.58 2.82 -8.60
C ALA A 303 14.15 4.01 -7.78
N TYR A 304 15.43 4.26 -7.88
CA TYR A 304 16.08 5.34 -7.13
C TYR A 304 17.22 5.96 -7.94
N PRO A 305 17.44 7.29 -7.80
CA PRO A 305 18.56 7.95 -8.47
C PRO A 305 19.89 7.49 -7.85
N ALA A 306 20.93 7.36 -8.67
CA ALA A 306 22.22 6.77 -8.28
C ALA A 306 22.86 7.44 -7.05
N GLU A 307 22.69 8.77 -6.88
CA GLU A 307 23.19 9.51 -5.73
C GLU A 307 22.52 9.13 -4.41
N LYS A 308 21.34 8.51 -4.46
CA LYS A 308 20.60 8.04 -3.28
C LYS A 308 20.91 6.59 -2.89
N LYS A 309 21.75 5.87 -3.67
CA LYS A 309 22.13 4.48 -3.42
C LYS A 309 22.58 4.20 -1.99
N LYS A 310 23.36 5.10 -1.41
CA LYS A 310 23.88 4.98 -0.03
C LYS A 310 22.80 4.99 1.06
N TYR A 311 21.58 5.43 0.73
CA TYR A 311 20.44 5.48 1.64
C TYR A 311 19.49 4.29 1.48
N ILE A 312 19.71 3.46 0.45
CA ILE A 312 18.88 2.28 0.19
C ILE A 312 19.45 1.10 0.95
N ALA A 313 18.79 0.71 2.04
CA ALA A 313 19.12 -0.52 2.74
C ALA A 313 18.64 -1.71 1.90
N LEU A 314 19.56 -2.63 1.55
CA LEU A 314 19.21 -3.85 0.82
C LEU A 314 18.48 -4.87 1.70
N ARG A 315 18.50 -4.69 3.01
CA ARG A 315 17.76 -5.47 4.01
C ARG A 315 17.36 -4.58 5.16
N GLY A 316 16.15 -4.77 5.66
CA GLY A 316 15.65 -4.07 6.82
C GLY A 316 14.68 -4.91 7.62
N SER A 317 14.36 -4.46 8.82
CA SER A 317 13.38 -5.09 9.71
C SER A 317 12.57 -4.03 10.46
N GLY A 318 11.33 -4.37 10.79
CA GLY A 318 10.55 -3.61 11.74
C GLY A 318 10.99 -3.96 13.16
N SER A 319 11.92 -3.23 13.70
CA SER A 319 12.28 -3.28 15.13
C SER A 319 11.90 -1.97 15.79
#